data_908b6f5332b652659630a073bb1d1f6e
#
_entry.id   908b6f5332b652659630a073bb1d1f6e
#
_cell.length_a   1.000
_cell.length_b   1.000
_cell.length_c   1.000
_cell.angle_alpha   90.00
_cell.angle_beta   90.00
_cell.angle_gamma   90.00
#
_symmetry.space_group_name_H-M   'P 1'
#
loop_
_entity.id
_entity.type
_entity.pdbx_description
1 polymer ?
#
loop_
_entity_poly.entity_id
_entity_poly.type
_entity_poly.pdbx_seq_one_letter_code
_entity_poly.pdbx_strand_id
1 'polypeptide(L)'
;MIYLDFAASTPLLPSVQKELFRAFEEEFSNPSSAHKLGRSSAEKIENVRNIIANSIGAYKSEIIFTSGASESNNLAIKGYVLANKDKGKHIITSSIEHKCILSICNFLEKEHGYEITYISPQKNGIIDALDVIKAMRPDTILVSIMHVNNEIGSIQPIKEIGEACFKKDIKFHVDAAQSYKKLPIDVDDLNIDFLSLSAHKIYGPKGIGALYIRDIRQTRIQPIIHGAGQEMGLRGGSLATPLILGFGAAVEDLTIEKSIDEVNKMNLLLRTKVIEKGGSINTPDTNHIPHILNIRLPNFDVSHFITTSDFLCSQGSACSSLNIEISYVLKEIGLDFDSANQSIRFSFGYNTNYNDLNYIFK
;
A
#
# COMPACT_ATOMS: atom_id res chain seq x y z
N MET A 1 -0.30 7.09 26.37
CA MET A 1 0.24 7.09 24.99
C MET A 1 -0.92 6.84 24.01
N ILE A 2 -1.03 7.66 22.98
CA ILE A 2 -2.11 7.65 21.98
C ILE A 2 -1.46 7.34 20.63
N TYR A 3 -1.81 6.20 20.02
CA TYR A 3 -1.22 5.77 18.76
C TYR A 3 -1.89 6.45 17.57
N LEU A 4 -1.14 7.25 16.81
CA LEU A 4 -1.57 8.00 15.64
C LEU A 4 -0.65 7.76 14.43
N ASP A 5 -0.12 6.51 14.30
CA ASP A 5 0.79 6.12 13.21
C ASP A 5 0.30 4.86 12.45
N PHE A 6 -1.01 4.78 12.25
CA PHE A 6 -1.66 3.64 11.56
C PHE A 6 -1.23 3.51 10.09
N ALA A 7 -0.76 4.56 9.46
CA ALA A 7 -0.20 4.50 8.11
C ALA A 7 1.14 3.75 8.06
N ALA A 8 1.90 3.73 9.16
CA ALA A 8 3.13 2.94 9.26
C ALA A 8 2.82 1.46 9.53
N SER A 9 1.97 1.16 10.50
CA SER A 9 1.50 -0.21 10.80
C SER A 9 0.27 -0.13 11.72
N THR A 10 -0.59 -1.14 11.67
CA THR A 10 -1.77 -1.22 12.54
C THR A 10 -1.57 -2.29 13.63
N PRO A 11 -2.21 -2.17 14.80
CA PRO A 11 -2.36 -3.29 15.72
C PRO A 11 -3.23 -4.38 15.08
N LEU A 12 -3.17 -5.60 15.60
CA LEU A 12 -4.06 -6.67 15.17
C LEU A 12 -5.48 -6.46 15.68
N LEU A 13 -6.51 -6.76 14.86
CA LEU A 13 -7.88 -6.86 15.32
C LEU A 13 -8.05 -8.04 16.29
N PRO A 14 -8.99 -7.98 17.25
CA PRO A 14 -9.28 -9.11 18.13
C PRO A 14 -9.66 -10.39 17.38
N SER A 15 -10.41 -10.29 16.29
CA SER A 15 -10.74 -11.41 15.39
C SER A 15 -9.49 -12.04 14.79
N VAL A 16 -8.55 -11.22 14.34
CA VAL A 16 -7.25 -11.65 13.77
C VAL A 16 -6.37 -12.31 14.83
N GLN A 17 -6.28 -11.71 16.02
CA GLN A 17 -5.52 -12.31 17.14
C GLN A 17 -6.03 -13.71 17.46
N LYS A 18 -7.36 -13.87 17.62
CA LYS A 18 -8.00 -15.15 17.90
C LYS A 18 -7.68 -16.18 16.82
N GLU A 19 -7.80 -15.79 15.55
CA GLU A 19 -7.50 -16.69 14.42
C GLU A 19 -6.03 -17.08 14.36
N LEU A 20 -5.11 -16.15 14.58
CA LEU A 20 -3.67 -16.44 14.62
C LEU A 20 -3.33 -17.45 15.72
N PHE A 21 -3.81 -17.24 16.96
CA PHE A 21 -3.55 -18.17 18.06
C PHE A 21 -4.06 -19.57 17.72
N ARG A 22 -5.32 -19.69 17.26
CA ARG A 22 -5.88 -20.97 16.80
C ARG A 22 -5.04 -21.62 15.71
N ALA A 23 -4.65 -20.82 14.69
CA ALA A 23 -3.92 -21.35 13.53
C ALA A 23 -2.48 -21.78 13.86
N PHE A 24 -1.79 -21.09 14.78
CA PHE A 24 -0.46 -21.53 15.23
C PHE A 24 -0.53 -22.86 16.02
N GLU A 25 -1.63 -23.12 16.73
CA GLU A 25 -1.84 -24.35 17.49
C GLU A 25 -2.27 -25.51 16.60
N GLU A 26 -3.21 -25.26 15.66
CA GLU A 26 -3.91 -26.33 14.93
C GLU A 26 -3.38 -26.53 13.49
N GLU A 27 -2.89 -25.48 12.83
CA GLU A 27 -2.56 -25.50 11.38
C GLU A 27 -1.05 -25.64 11.12
N PHE A 28 -0.37 -26.49 11.84
CA PHE A 28 1.07 -26.74 11.69
C PHE A 28 1.43 -27.61 10.48
N SER A 29 0.44 -28.22 9.83
CA SER A 29 0.65 -29.18 8.75
C SER A 29 1.01 -28.48 7.43
N ASN A 30 1.97 -29.06 6.69
CA ASN A 30 2.32 -28.55 5.37
C ASN A 30 1.13 -28.73 4.39
N PRO A 31 0.61 -27.68 3.75
CA PRO A 31 -0.51 -27.77 2.83
C PRO A 31 -0.22 -28.60 1.56
N SER A 32 1.06 -28.85 1.24
CA SER A 32 1.44 -29.74 0.12
C SER A 32 1.40 -31.22 0.48
N SER A 33 1.16 -31.59 1.75
CA SER A 33 1.11 -32.98 2.19
C SER A 33 -0.19 -33.65 1.79
N ALA A 34 -0.12 -34.89 1.29
CA ALA A 34 -1.27 -35.64 0.80
C ALA A 34 -2.19 -36.22 1.90
N HIS A 35 -1.77 -36.19 3.18
CA HIS A 35 -2.58 -36.64 4.30
C HIS A 35 -3.69 -35.64 4.69
N LYS A 36 -4.65 -36.08 5.50
CA LYS A 36 -5.85 -35.30 5.86
C LYS A 36 -5.56 -33.90 6.37
N LEU A 37 -4.58 -33.71 7.26
CA LEU A 37 -4.24 -32.41 7.83
C LEU A 37 -3.67 -31.46 6.77
N GLY A 38 -2.78 -31.96 5.86
CA GLY A 38 -2.25 -31.14 4.78
C GLY A 38 -3.36 -30.65 3.83
N ARG A 39 -4.28 -31.55 3.43
CA ARG A 39 -5.44 -31.18 2.61
C ARG A 39 -6.35 -30.15 3.30
N SER A 40 -6.63 -30.34 4.60
CA SER A 40 -7.42 -29.38 5.37
C SER A 40 -6.77 -27.98 5.40
N SER A 41 -5.45 -27.90 5.64
CA SER A 41 -4.71 -26.64 5.59
C SER A 41 -4.75 -26.02 4.18
N ALA A 42 -4.60 -26.82 3.12
CA ALA A 42 -4.72 -26.35 1.74
C ALA A 42 -6.12 -25.76 1.44
N GLU A 43 -7.19 -26.45 1.87
CA GLU A 43 -8.57 -25.97 1.70
C GLU A 43 -8.80 -24.62 2.40
N LYS A 44 -8.28 -24.44 3.61
CA LYS A 44 -8.37 -23.18 4.35
C LYS A 44 -7.62 -22.05 3.65
N ILE A 45 -6.42 -22.30 3.14
CA ILE A 45 -5.64 -21.34 2.34
C ILE A 45 -6.42 -20.92 1.09
N GLU A 46 -7.01 -21.89 0.37
CA GLU A 46 -7.80 -21.61 -0.83
C GLU A 46 -9.08 -20.82 -0.51
N ASN A 47 -9.68 -21.02 0.66
CA ASN A 47 -10.80 -20.20 1.12
C ASN A 47 -10.37 -18.73 1.35
N VAL A 48 -9.24 -18.50 2.01
CA VAL A 48 -8.70 -17.13 2.20
C VAL A 48 -8.37 -16.49 0.85
N ARG A 49 -7.79 -17.26 -0.08
CA ARG A 49 -7.52 -16.79 -1.44
C ARG A 49 -8.80 -16.30 -2.13
N ASN A 50 -9.90 -17.04 -1.96
CA ASN A 50 -11.21 -16.66 -2.48
C ASN A 50 -11.79 -15.40 -1.78
N ILE A 51 -11.62 -15.28 -0.46
CA ILE A 51 -12.04 -14.09 0.31
C ILE A 51 -11.33 -12.83 -0.22
N ILE A 52 -10.01 -12.90 -0.39
CA ILE A 52 -9.24 -11.78 -0.94
C ILE A 52 -9.67 -11.45 -2.37
N ALA A 53 -9.80 -12.46 -3.23
CA ALA A 53 -10.24 -12.28 -4.62
C ALA A 53 -11.61 -11.58 -4.70
N ASN A 54 -12.59 -12.09 -3.96
CA ASN A 54 -13.94 -11.51 -3.93
C ASN A 54 -13.95 -10.05 -3.45
N SER A 55 -13.04 -9.68 -2.54
CA SER A 55 -12.98 -8.33 -1.99
C SER A 55 -12.49 -7.27 -3.00
N ILE A 56 -11.99 -7.70 -4.16
CA ILE A 56 -11.47 -6.83 -5.23
C ILE A 56 -12.07 -7.15 -6.62
N GLY A 57 -13.11 -7.98 -6.69
CA GLY A 57 -13.75 -8.37 -7.96
C GLY A 57 -12.92 -9.33 -8.82
N ALA A 58 -11.97 -10.09 -8.24
CA ALA A 58 -11.07 -11.00 -8.95
C ALA A 58 -11.46 -12.48 -8.81
N TYR A 59 -10.82 -13.34 -9.60
CA TYR A 59 -10.86 -14.79 -9.41
C TYR A 59 -9.76 -15.24 -8.44
N LYS A 60 -10.04 -16.26 -7.61
CA LYS A 60 -9.04 -16.81 -6.67
C LYS A 60 -7.76 -17.30 -7.36
N SER A 61 -7.86 -17.78 -8.59
CA SER A 61 -6.69 -18.21 -9.39
C SER A 61 -5.73 -17.07 -9.74
N GLU A 62 -6.11 -15.81 -9.54
CA GLU A 62 -5.32 -14.62 -9.86
C GLU A 62 -4.62 -14.02 -8.64
N ILE A 63 -4.75 -14.66 -7.47
CA ILE A 63 -4.14 -14.19 -6.22
C ILE A 63 -2.89 -15.04 -5.91
N ILE A 64 -1.78 -14.38 -5.61
CA ILE A 64 -0.52 -14.97 -5.15
C ILE A 64 -0.21 -14.45 -3.76
N PHE A 65 0.03 -15.32 -2.78
CA PHE A 65 0.50 -14.90 -1.45
C PHE A 65 1.97 -14.52 -1.47
N THR A 66 2.28 -13.42 -0.81
CA THR A 66 3.61 -12.84 -0.68
C THR A 66 3.89 -12.49 0.79
N SER A 67 5.09 -12.01 1.11
CA SER A 67 5.40 -11.55 2.48
C SER A 67 4.88 -10.14 2.79
N GLY A 68 4.29 -9.45 1.83
CA GLY A 68 3.77 -8.08 1.95
C GLY A 68 3.86 -7.30 0.65
N ALA A 69 3.38 -6.05 0.66
CA ALA A 69 3.34 -5.21 -0.54
C ALA A 69 4.71 -5.02 -1.20
N SER A 70 5.81 -4.95 -0.46
CA SER A 70 7.15 -4.81 -1.05
C SER A 70 7.54 -6.01 -1.92
N GLU A 71 7.24 -7.24 -1.49
CA GLU A 71 7.45 -8.44 -2.32
C GLU A 71 6.47 -8.45 -3.50
N SER A 72 5.21 -8.09 -3.28
CA SER A 72 4.21 -7.98 -4.35
C SER A 72 4.63 -7.00 -5.42
N ASN A 73 5.09 -5.80 -5.05
CA ASN A 73 5.59 -4.77 -5.96
C ASN A 73 6.83 -5.28 -6.76
N ASN A 74 7.75 -5.98 -6.09
CA ASN A 74 8.91 -6.57 -6.78
C ASN A 74 8.46 -7.64 -7.79
N LEU A 75 7.56 -8.54 -7.40
CA LEU A 75 7.08 -9.60 -8.30
C LEU A 75 6.30 -9.02 -9.49
N ALA A 76 5.40 -8.07 -9.24
CA ALA A 76 4.64 -7.39 -10.29
C ALA A 76 5.56 -6.65 -11.27
N ILE A 77 6.41 -5.75 -10.77
CA ILE A 77 7.22 -4.87 -11.62
C ILE A 77 8.40 -5.64 -12.20
N LYS A 78 9.32 -6.14 -11.35
CA LYS A 78 10.52 -6.86 -11.84
C LYS A 78 10.17 -8.14 -12.57
N GLY A 79 9.29 -8.95 -11.97
CA GLY A 79 8.88 -10.22 -12.56
C GLY A 79 8.28 -10.04 -13.95
N TYR A 80 7.40 -9.05 -14.11
CA TYR A 80 6.78 -8.78 -15.40
C TYR A 80 7.77 -8.22 -16.44
N VAL A 81 8.48 -7.13 -16.11
CA VAL A 81 9.33 -6.47 -17.11
C VAL A 81 10.50 -7.33 -17.53
N LEU A 82 11.11 -8.09 -16.62
CA LEU A 82 12.22 -8.99 -16.95
C LEU A 82 11.78 -10.19 -17.81
N ALA A 83 10.53 -10.65 -17.66
CA ALA A 83 9.96 -11.71 -18.49
C ALA A 83 9.52 -11.23 -19.89
N ASN A 84 9.37 -9.90 -20.10
CA ASN A 84 8.81 -9.30 -21.32
C ASN A 84 9.76 -8.25 -21.94
N LYS A 85 11.08 -8.48 -21.87
CA LYS A 85 12.11 -7.59 -22.44
C LYS A 85 11.97 -7.34 -23.95
N ASP A 86 11.31 -8.28 -24.62
CA ASP A 86 11.02 -8.24 -26.05
C ASP A 86 9.91 -7.23 -26.42
N LYS A 87 9.08 -6.81 -25.46
CA LYS A 87 7.96 -5.88 -25.70
C LYS A 87 8.34 -4.40 -25.62
N GLY A 88 9.41 -4.07 -24.91
CA GLY A 88 9.85 -2.69 -24.71
C GLY A 88 10.70 -2.53 -23.45
N LYS A 89 11.18 -1.28 -23.23
CA LYS A 89 12.06 -0.96 -22.12
C LYS A 89 11.66 0.32 -21.38
N HIS A 90 10.45 0.80 -21.57
CA HIS A 90 9.98 2.01 -20.90
C HIS A 90 8.93 1.69 -19.85
N ILE A 91 9.08 2.31 -18.67
CA ILE A 91 8.18 2.20 -17.52
C ILE A 91 7.80 3.61 -17.08
N ILE A 92 6.54 3.82 -16.76
CA ILE A 92 6.05 5.08 -16.17
C ILE A 92 5.67 4.82 -14.71
N THR A 93 6.11 5.70 -13.82
CA THR A 93 5.74 5.68 -12.40
C THR A 93 5.60 7.10 -11.86
N SER A 94 5.20 7.29 -10.60
CA SER A 94 5.19 8.61 -9.99
C SER A 94 6.43 8.86 -9.12
N SER A 95 6.83 10.14 -8.98
CA SER A 95 7.94 10.50 -8.09
C SER A 95 7.60 10.38 -6.60
N ILE A 96 6.31 10.20 -6.25
CA ILE A 96 5.81 10.06 -4.88
C ILE A 96 5.45 8.62 -4.50
N GLU A 97 5.88 7.63 -5.28
CA GLU A 97 5.68 6.22 -4.95
C GLU A 97 6.37 5.84 -3.63
N HIS A 98 5.92 4.74 -3.02
CA HIS A 98 6.65 4.17 -1.89
C HIS A 98 8.10 3.86 -2.27
N LYS A 99 9.04 4.08 -1.34
CA LYS A 99 10.49 3.87 -1.56
C LYS A 99 10.83 2.52 -2.20
N CYS A 100 10.06 1.46 -1.93
CA CYS A 100 10.30 0.15 -2.56
C CYS A 100 10.13 0.19 -4.08
N ILE A 101 9.12 0.91 -4.61
CA ILE A 101 8.91 1.05 -6.07
C ILE A 101 10.01 1.90 -6.69
N LEU A 102 10.36 3.04 -6.07
CA LEU A 102 11.47 3.89 -6.53
C LEU A 102 12.79 3.11 -6.57
N SER A 103 13.05 2.24 -5.57
CA SER A 103 14.23 1.38 -5.53
C SER A 103 14.21 0.30 -6.63
N ILE A 104 13.04 -0.28 -6.94
CA ILE A 104 12.87 -1.22 -8.05
C ILE A 104 13.16 -0.53 -9.38
N CYS A 105 12.60 0.66 -9.59
CA CYS A 105 12.82 1.45 -10.81
C CYS A 105 14.30 1.80 -10.98
N ASN A 106 14.97 2.32 -9.95
CA ASN A 106 16.40 2.61 -9.98
C ASN A 106 17.26 1.35 -10.28
N PHE A 107 16.89 0.19 -9.74
CA PHE A 107 17.55 -1.08 -10.07
C PHE A 107 17.37 -1.43 -11.55
N LEU A 108 16.16 -1.30 -12.09
CA LEU A 108 15.88 -1.61 -13.48
C LEU A 108 16.59 -0.66 -14.45
N GLU A 109 16.71 0.62 -14.09
CA GLU A 109 17.50 1.61 -14.86
C GLU A 109 18.98 1.21 -14.89
N LYS A 110 19.59 1.01 -13.73
CA LYS A 110 21.04 0.81 -13.60
C LYS A 110 21.51 -0.54 -14.11
N GLU A 111 20.79 -1.62 -13.77
CA GLU A 111 21.27 -2.98 -14.00
C GLU A 111 20.67 -3.60 -15.29
N HIS A 112 19.55 -3.07 -15.78
CA HIS A 112 18.84 -3.68 -16.90
C HIS A 112 18.59 -2.74 -18.09
N GLY A 113 18.98 -1.46 -17.98
CA GLY A 113 18.86 -0.47 -19.04
C GLY A 113 17.40 -0.17 -19.44
N TYR A 114 16.49 -0.15 -18.45
CA TYR A 114 15.15 0.37 -18.63
C TYR A 114 15.16 1.89 -18.55
N GLU A 115 14.27 2.53 -19.28
CA GLU A 115 14.00 3.96 -19.15
C GLU A 115 12.79 4.16 -18.26
N ILE A 116 12.92 5.02 -17.23
CA ILE A 116 11.84 5.29 -16.29
C ILE A 116 11.40 6.74 -16.42
N THR A 117 10.13 6.97 -16.70
CA THR A 117 9.53 8.30 -16.59
C THR A 117 8.85 8.44 -15.24
N TYR A 118 9.34 9.37 -14.43
CA TYR A 118 8.77 9.73 -13.13
C TYR A 118 7.81 10.92 -13.30
N ILE A 119 6.53 10.70 -13.09
CA ILE A 119 5.51 11.76 -13.13
C ILE A 119 5.49 12.48 -11.80
N SER A 120 5.75 13.79 -11.82
CA SER A 120 5.65 14.63 -10.63
C SER A 120 4.20 14.95 -10.29
N PRO A 121 3.82 14.99 -9.00
CA PRO A 121 2.48 15.40 -8.59
C PRO A 121 2.29 16.92 -8.75
N GLN A 122 1.04 17.33 -8.77
CA GLN A 122 0.66 18.72 -8.53
C GLN A 122 0.91 19.10 -7.05
N LYS A 123 0.81 20.38 -6.71
CA LYS A 123 1.01 20.88 -5.32
C LYS A 123 0.09 20.22 -4.28
N ASN A 124 -1.05 19.69 -4.71
CA ASN A 124 -1.98 18.93 -3.87
C ASN A 124 -1.57 17.44 -3.71
N GLY A 125 -0.45 17.01 -4.26
CA GLY A 125 0.03 15.64 -4.19
C GLY A 125 -0.73 14.64 -5.05
N ILE A 126 -1.50 15.12 -6.03
CA ILE A 126 -2.23 14.28 -7.00
C ILE A 126 -1.52 14.41 -8.35
N ILE A 127 -1.26 13.30 -9.03
CA ILE A 127 -0.71 13.32 -10.40
C ILE A 127 -1.83 13.65 -11.40
N ASP A 128 -1.46 14.30 -12.51
CA ASP A 128 -2.40 14.49 -13.61
C ASP A 128 -2.40 13.23 -14.51
N ALA A 129 -3.55 12.59 -14.67
CA ALA A 129 -3.68 11.44 -15.55
C ALA A 129 -3.26 11.76 -17.00
N LEU A 130 -3.46 13.00 -17.45
CA LEU A 130 -3.03 13.44 -18.79
C LEU A 130 -1.50 13.42 -18.94
N ASP A 131 -0.74 13.70 -17.89
CA ASP A 131 0.71 13.66 -17.95
C ASP A 131 1.22 12.21 -18.04
N VAL A 132 0.57 11.27 -17.35
CA VAL A 132 0.82 9.84 -17.53
C VAL A 132 0.54 9.42 -18.99
N ILE A 133 -0.62 9.83 -19.53
CA ILE A 133 -1.04 9.48 -20.90
C ILE A 133 -0.08 10.05 -21.96
N LYS A 134 0.38 11.29 -21.79
CA LYS A 134 1.36 11.92 -22.69
C LYS A 134 2.74 11.24 -22.65
N ALA A 135 3.12 10.70 -21.49
CA ALA A 135 4.37 9.99 -21.31
C ALA A 135 4.39 8.58 -21.94
N MET A 136 3.21 8.02 -22.29
CA MET A 136 3.10 6.70 -22.91
C MET A 136 3.67 6.69 -24.32
N ARG A 137 4.67 5.81 -24.58
CA ARG A 137 5.39 5.59 -25.83
C ARG A 137 5.08 4.20 -26.41
N PRO A 138 5.43 3.93 -27.69
CA PRO A 138 5.23 2.59 -28.27
C PRO A 138 5.99 1.46 -27.54
N ASP A 139 7.09 1.77 -26.85
CA ASP A 139 7.90 0.84 -26.07
C ASP A 139 7.58 0.88 -24.56
N THR A 140 6.52 1.57 -24.14
CA THR A 140 6.03 1.53 -22.76
C THR A 140 5.36 0.19 -22.49
N ILE A 141 5.86 -0.56 -21.50
CA ILE A 141 5.34 -1.90 -21.18
C ILE A 141 4.62 -1.96 -19.85
N LEU A 142 4.86 -0.98 -18.98
CA LEU A 142 4.25 -0.94 -17.64
C LEU A 142 4.04 0.51 -17.19
N VAL A 143 2.89 0.75 -16.60
CA VAL A 143 2.60 1.92 -15.75
C VAL A 143 2.41 1.43 -14.33
N SER A 144 3.07 2.05 -13.34
CA SER A 144 2.99 1.67 -11.93
C SER A 144 2.68 2.91 -11.09
N ILE A 145 1.47 3.00 -10.54
CA ILE A 145 1.02 4.15 -9.75
C ILE A 145 0.37 3.67 -8.46
N MET A 146 0.78 4.23 -7.31
CA MET A 146 0.09 3.96 -6.04
C MET A 146 -1.33 4.49 -6.05
N HIS A 147 -2.27 3.81 -5.38
CA HIS A 147 -3.64 4.30 -5.27
C HIS A 147 -3.76 5.44 -4.26
N VAL A 148 -3.09 5.29 -3.11
CA VAL A 148 -3.12 6.29 -2.03
C VAL A 148 -1.71 6.54 -1.51
N ASN A 149 -1.31 7.80 -1.44
CA ASN A 149 -0.01 8.15 -0.89
C ASN A 149 0.02 7.98 0.64
N ASN A 150 1.03 7.31 1.14
CA ASN A 150 1.19 6.94 2.55
C ASN A 150 1.63 8.10 3.46
N GLU A 151 2.03 9.24 2.91
CA GLU A 151 2.49 10.40 3.70
C GLU A 151 1.46 11.51 3.78
N ILE A 152 0.78 11.81 2.67
CA ILE A 152 -0.19 12.91 2.59
C ILE A 152 -1.63 12.45 2.35
N GLY A 153 -1.85 11.15 2.15
CA GLY A 153 -3.20 10.58 2.00
C GLY A 153 -3.91 10.87 0.69
N SER A 154 -3.24 11.50 -0.30
CA SER A 154 -3.83 11.81 -1.61
C SER A 154 -4.22 10.55 -2.38
N ILE A 155 -5.40 10.56 -3.01
CA ILE A 155 -5.92 9.49 -3.86
C ILE A 155 -5.53 9.82 -5.30
N GLN A 156 -4.89 8.87 -5.99
CA GLN A 156 -4.43 9.04 -7.37
C GLN A 156 -5.52 8.64 -8.37
N PRO A 157 -5.55 9.23 -9.58
CA PRO A 157 -6.59 9.02 -10.59
C PRO A 157 -6.39 7.69 -11.34
N ILE A 158 -6.42 6.56 -10.59
CA ILE A 158 -6.09 5.24 -11.14
C ILE A 158 -7.13 4.74 -12.16
N LYS A 159 -8.37 5.20 -12.12
CA LYS A 159 -9.41 4.81 -13.09
C LYS A 159 -9.09 5.35 -14.48
N GLU A 160 -8.82 6.65 -14.58
CA GLU A 160 -8.46 7.32 -15.84
C GLU A 160 -7.17 6.76 -16.43
N ILE A 161 -6.19 6.46 -15.57
CA ILE A 161 -4.90 5.88 -15.98
C ILE A 161 -5.11 4.44 -16.46
N GLY A 162 -5.89 3.63 -15.73
CA GLY A 162 -6.20 2.25 -16.10
C GLY A 162 -6.94 2.15 -17.44
N GLU A 163 -7.91 3.02 -17.68
CA GLU A 163 -8.59 3.12 -18.98
C GLU A 163 -7.64 3.46 -20.14
N ALA A 164 -6.67 4.34 -19.89
CA ALA A 164 -5.68 4.70 -20.90
C ALA A 164 -4.68 3.56 -21.16
N CYS A 165 -4.25 2.86 -20.11
CA CYS A 165 -3.39 1.68 -20.21
C CYS A 165 -4.07 0.58 -21.00
N PHE A 166 -5.33 0.28 -20.68
CA PHE A 166 -6.14 -0.73 -21.40
C PHE A 166 -6.25 -0.42 -22.89
N LYS A 167 -6.57 0.84 -23.26
CA LYS A 167 -6.69 1.27 -24.67
C LYS A 167 -5.38 1.15 -25.45
N LYS A 168 -4.23 1.19 -24.78
CA LYS A 168 -2.90 1.13 -25.42
C LYS A 168 -2.18 -0.21 -25.24
N ASP A 169 -2.84 -1.21 -24.66
CA ASP A 169 -2.27 -2.55 -24.32
C ASP A 169 -0.99 -2.44 -23.46
N ILE A 170 -0.97 -1.49 -22.52
CA ILE A 170 0.10 -1.30 -21.54
C ILE A 170 -0.37 -1.89 -20.21
N LYS A 171 0.49 -2.69 -19.56
CA LYS A 171 0.14 -3.28 -18.27
C LYS A 171 0.10 -2.22 -17.16
N PHE A 172 -0.90 -2.31 -16.27
CA PHE A 172 -1.12 -1.36 -15.18
C PHE A 172 -0.98 -2.04 -13.83
N HIS A 173 0.00 -1.58 -13.05
CA HIS A 173 0.24 -1.98 -11.67
C HIS A 173 -0.21 -0.90 -10.70
N VAL A 174 -0.90 -1.30 -9.63
CA VAL A 174 -1.34 -0.42 -8.55
C VAL A 174 -0.81 -0.93 -7.20
N ASP A 175 -0.06 -0.08 -6.48
CA ASP A 175 0.22 -0.31 -5.05
C ASP A 175 -1.00 0.15 -4.24
N ALA A 176 -1.76 -0.84 -3.72
CA ALA A 176 -2.95 -0.60 -2.91
C ALA A 176 -2.72 -0.78 -1.40
N ALA A 177 -1.46 -0.78 -0.94
CA ALA A 177 -1.16 -1.00 0.48
C ALA A 177 -1.92 -0.03 1.41
N GLN A 178 -2.11 1.22 1.02
CA GLN A 178 -2.84 2.20 1.83
C GLN A 178 -4.33 2.29 1.54
N SER A 179 -4.79 1.82 0.38
CA SER A 179 -6.19 1.95 -0.06
C SER A 179 -7.03 0.69 0.20
N TYR A 180 -6.41 -0.49 0.21
CA TYR A 180 -7.13 -1.75 0.37
C TYR A 180 -7.99 -1.75 1.64
N LYS A 181 -9.28 -2.15 1.52
CA LYS A 181 -10.32 -2.11 2.56
C LYS A 181 -10.68 -0.70 3.10
N LYS A 182 -10.05 0.37 2.60
CA LYS A 182 -10.37 1.76 2.96
C LYS A 182 -11.09 2.49 1.82
N LEU A 183 -10.87 2.05 0.59
CA LEU A 183 -11.58 2.51 -0.61
C LEU A 183 -12.13 1.30 -1.36
N PRO A 184 -13.23 1.43 -2.10
CA PRO A 184 -13.69 0.40 -3.01
C PRO A 184 -12.63 0.14 -4.09
N ILE A 185 -12.34 -1.13 -4.35
CA ILE A 185 -11.45 -1.56 -5.43
C ILE A 185 -12.15 -2.69 -6.17
N ASP A 186 -12.37 -2.50 -7.46
CA ASP A 186 -12.77 -3.54 -8.41
C ASP A 186 -11.74 -3.51 -9.54
N VAL A 187 -11.01 -4.62 -9.71
CA VAL A 187 -9.87 -4.68 -10.63
C VAL A 187 -10.29 -4.61 -12.09
N ASP A 188 -11.53 -5.00 -12.41
CA ASP A 188 -12.07 -4.91 -13.77
C ASP A 188 -12.54 -3.49 -14.08
N ASP A 189 -13.30 -2.85 -13.18
CA ASP A 189 -13.74 -1.46 -13.35
C ASP A 189 -12.58 -0.47 -13.45
N LEU A 190 -11.48 -0.75 -12.73
CA LEU A 190 -10.28 0.08 -12.71
C LEU A 190 -9.23 -0.34 -13.75
N ASN A 191 -9.48 -1.38 -14.55
CA ASN A 191 -8.55 -1.93 -15.55
C ASN A 191 -7.15 -2.23 -14.98
N ILE A 192 -7.07 -2.80 -13.78
CA ILE A 192 -5.83 -3.12 -13.11
C ILE A 192 -5.32 -4.49 -13.57
N ASP A 193 -4.06 -4.61 -13.96
CA ASP A 193 -3.40 -5.88 -14.29
C ASP A 193 -2.67 -6.50 -13.10
N PHE A 194 -2.11 -5.65 -12.22
CA PHE A 194 -1.41 -6.07 -11.00
C PHE A 194 -1.84 -5.20 -9.82
N LEU A 195 -2.21 -5.82 -8.70
CA LEU A 195 -2.59 -5.09 -7.48
C LEU A 195 -1.81 -5.65 -6.28
N SER A 196 -1.02 -4.79 -5.63
CA SER A 196 -0.23 -5.17 -4.46
C SER A 196 -0.97 -4.87 -3.16
N LEU A 197 -1.10 -5.88 -2.29
CA LEU A 197 -1.83 -5.82 -1.01
C LEU A 197 -0.93 -6.16 0.17
N SER A 198 -1.23 -5.57 1.35
CA SER A 198 -0.51 -5.84 2.59
C SER A 198 -1.47 -6.00 3.76
N ALA A 199 -1.34 -7.09 4.53
CA ALA A 199 -2.23 -7.37 5.64
C ALA A 199 -2.07 -6.39 6.82
N HIS A 200 -0.82 -5.99 7.14
CA HIS A 200 -0.55 -5.13 8.30
C HIS A 200 -1.01 -3.67 8.16
N LYS A 201 -1.59 -3.29 7.04
CA LYS A 201 -2.22 -1.98 6.83
C LYS A 201 -3.73 -2.02 7.05
N ILE A 202 -4.28 -3.22 7.21
CA ILE A 202 -5.69 -3.49 7.47
C ILE A 202 -5.89 -4.32 8.74
N TYR A 203 -5.04 -4.09 9.73
CA TYR A 203 -5.08 -4.76 11.05
C TYR A 203 -4.84 -6.29 11.01
N GLY A 204 -4.30 -6.79 9.91
CA GLY A 204 -3.80 -8.15 9.76
C GLY A 204 -2.34 -8.29 10.20
N PRO A 205 -1.79 -9.51 10.16
CA PRO A 205 -0.41 -9.79 10.60
C PRO A 205 0.64 -9.18 9.66
N LYS A 206 1.80 -8.80 10.24
CA LYS A 206 3.01 -8.51 9.48
C LYS A 206 3.56 -9.80 8.86
N GLY A 207 4.27 -9.68 7.75
CA GLY A 207 4.91 -10.83 7.09
C GLY A 207 4.02 -11.56 6.09
N ILE A 208 2.85 -11.00 5.75
CA ILE A 208 1.94 -11.52 4.74
C ILE A 208 1.31 -10.40 3.92
N GLY A 209 1.13 -10.65 2.63
CA GLY A 209 0.43 -9.82 1.67
C GLY A 209 -0.06 -10.68 0.51
N ALA A 210 -0.56 -10.04 -0.53
CA ALA A 210 -0.97 -10.71 -1.74
C ALA A 210 -0.69 -9.84 -2.98
N LEU A 211 -0.48 -10.50 -4.11
CA LEU A 211 -0.44 -9.90 -5.43
C LEU A 211 -1.58 -10.47 -6.25
N TYR A 212 -2.45 -9.60 -6.77
CA TYR A 212 -3.36 -9.94 -7.85
C TYR A 212 -2.64 -9.83 -9.19
N ILE A 213 -2.88 -10.77 -10.08
CA ILE A 213 -2.32 -10.83 -11.43
C ILE A 213 -3.44 -11.20 -12.39
N ARG A 214 -3.87 -10.27 -13.24
CA ARG A 214 -4.88 -10.50 -14.27
C ARG A 214 -4.41 -11.58 -15.23
N ASP A 215 -5.31 -12.53 -15.54
CA ASP A 215 -5.03 -13.60 -16.51
C ASP A 215 -3.68 -14.29 -16.25
N ILE A 216 -3.40 -14.66 -15.02
CA ILE A 216 -2.10 -15.14 -14.54
C ILE A 216 -1.50 -16.25 -15.40
N ARG A 217 -2.33 -17.09 -16.02
CA ARG A 217 -1.88 -18.20 -16.89
C ARG A 217 -1.34 -17.71 -18.24
N GLN A 218 -1.73 -16.51 -18.67
CA GLN A 218 -1.32 -15.89 -19.93
C GLN A 218 -0.27 -14.80 -19.72
N THR A 219 -0.16 -14.29 -18.51
CA THR A 219 0.77 -13.21 -18.16
C THR A 219 2.15 -13.80 -17.86
N ARG A 220 3.13 -13.48 -18.69
CA ARG A 220 4.53 -13.93 -18.49
C ARG A 220 5.14 -13.17 -17.32
N ILE A 221 5.50 -13.90 -16.26
CA ILE A 221 6.15 -13.34 -15.06
C ILE A 221 7.33 -14.25 -14.68
N GLN A 222 8.47 -13.63 -14.42
CA GLN A 222 9.64 -14.31 -13.86
C GLN A 222 9.53 -14.30 -12.33
N PRO A 223 9.62 -15.47 -11.66
CA PRO A 223 9.64 -15.50 -10.20
C PRO A 223 10.88 -14.78 -9.67
N ILE A 224 10.71 -14.07 -8.55
CA ILE A 224 11.81 -13.41 -7.82
C ILE A 224 12.32 -14.27 -6.66
N ILE A 225 11.49 -15.19 -6.15
CA ILE A 225 11.84 -16.17 -5.14
C ILE A 225 11.60 -17.56 -5.73
N HIS A 226 12.67 -18.29 -6.02
CA HIS A 226 12.61 -19.64 -6.61
C HIS A 226 12.34 -20.68 -5.52
N GLY A 227 11.63 -21.76 -5.88
CA GLY A 227 11.31 -22.85 -4.95
C GLY A 227 10.70 -24.07 -5.65
N ALA A 228 9.95 -24.87 -4.91
CA ALA A 228 9.42 -26.16 -5.35
C ALA A 228 8.02 -26.08 -5.99
N GLY A 229 7.69 -24.96 -6.67
CA GLY A 229 6.45 -24.83 -7.43
C GLY A 229 5.27 -24.25 -6.65
N GLN A 230 5.45 -23.80 -5.41
CA GLN A 230 4.40 -23.12 -4.65
C GLN A 230 3.92 -21.88 -5.42
N GLU A 231 2.68 -21.45 -5.15
CA GLU A 231 2.05 -20.29 -5.78
C GLU A 231 2.23 -20.30 -7.32
N MET A 232 1.87 -21.42 -7.93
CA MET A 232 2.00 -21.66 -9.38
C MET A 232 3.42 -21.47 -9.92
N GLY A 233 4.45 -21.62 -9.08
CA GLY A 233 5.85 -21.42 -9.42
C GLY A 233 6.31 -19.97 -9.39
N LEU A 234 5.44 -19.02 -9.07
CA LEU A 234 5.74 -17.58 -9.04
C LEU A 234 6.35 -17.12 -7.71
N ARG A 235 6.08 -17.86 -6.63
CA ARG A 235 6.64 -17.57 -5.30
C ARG A 235 6.95 -18.85 -4.55
N GLY A 236 8.22 -19.22 -4.48
CA GLY A 236 8.70 -20.40 -3.79
C GLY A 236 8.68 -20.26 -2.27
N GLY A 237 8.66 -21.41 -1.57
CA GLY A 237 8.68 -21.54 -0.12
C GLY A 237 7.33 -21.99 0.46
N SER A 238 7.40 -22.72 1.58
CA SER A 238 6.20 -23.19 2.28
C SER A 238 5.28 -22.06 2.63
N LEU A 239 3.98 -22.21 2.41
CA LEU A 239 3.00 -21.19 2.73
C LEU A 239 2.88 -21.00 4.24
N ALA A 240 2.86 -19.74 4.67
CA ALA A 240 2.73 -19.35 6.06
C ALA A 240 1.24 -19.45 6.49
N THR A 241 0.72 -20.67 6.62
CA THR A 241 -0.71 -20.93 6.87
C THR A 241 -1.31 -20.03 7.96
N PRO A 242 -0.72 -19.90 9.18
CA PRO A 242 -1.31 -19.05 10.20
C PRO A 242 -1.43 -17.58 9.78
N LEU A 243 -0.42 -17.04 9.10
CA LEU A 243 -0.44 -15.64 8.64
C LEU A 243 -1.48 -15.43 7.53
N ILE A 244 -1.64 -16.41 6.63
CA ILE A 244 -2.65 -16.38 5.58
C ILE A 244 -4.06 -16.36 6.21
N LEU A 245 -4.33 -17.22 7.19
CA LEU A 245 -5.61 -17.26 7.87
C LEU A 245 -5.89 -15.96 8.63
N GLY A 246 -4.88 -15.39 9.31
CA GLY A 246 -4.97 -14.09 9.94
C GLY A 246 -5.22 -12.96 8.93
N PHE A 247 -4.69 -13.03 7.71
CA PHE A 247 -5.00 -12.07 6.66
C PHE A 247 -6.46 -12.21 6.21
N GLY A 248 -6.96 -13.42 6.01
CA GLY A 248 -8.37 -13.68 5.70
C GLY A 248 -9.30 -13.07 6.75
N ALA A 249 -9.03 -13.32 8.03
CA ALA A 249 -9.80 -12.77 9.14
C ALA A 249 -9.82 -11.22 9.12
N ALA A 250 -8.71 -10.57 8.76
CA ALA A 250 -8.66 -9.13 8.62
C ALA A 250 -9.50 -8.60 7.46
N VAL A 251 -9.56 -9.35 6.35
CA VAL A 251 -10.36 -8.95 5.16
C VAL A 251 -11.86 -9.09 5.41
N GLU A 252 -12.28 -10.11 6.17
CA GLU A 252 -13.69 -10.33 6.49
C GLU A 252 -14.23 -9.39 7.59
N ASP A 253 -13.34 -8.82 8.41
CA ASP A 253 -13.75 -7.92 9.49
C ASP A 253 -14.11 -6.53 8.92
N LEU A 254 -15.32 -6.08 9.17
CA LEU A 254 -15.87 -4.82 8.68
C LEU A 254 -15.53 -3.61 9.58
N THR A 255 -14.66 -3.76 10.56
CA THR A 255 -14.30 -2.69 11.51
C THR A 255 -13.77 -1.44 10.80
N ILE A 256 -12.95 -1.60 9.77
CA ILE A 256 -12.39 -0.46 9.02
C ILE A 256 -13.51 0.34 8.36
N GLU A 257 -14.40 -0.34 7.63
CA GLU A 257 -15.50 0.30 6.90
C GLU A 257 -16.47 1.00 7.86
N LYS A 258 -16.79 0.36 8.99
CA LYS A 258 -17.66 0.94 10.03
C LYS A 258 -17.02 2.15 10.73
N SER A 259 -15.70 2.28 10.73
CA SER A 259 -14.99 3.36 11.41
C SER A 259 -14.77 4.61 10.54
N ILE A 260 -15.09 4.58 9.24
CA ILE A 260 -14.77 5.68 8.29
C ILE A 260 -15.35 7.01 8.76
N ASP A 261 -16.60 7.05 9.20
CA ASP A 261 -17.25 8.29 9.65
C ASP A 261 -16.57 8.89 10.89
N GLU A 262 -16.16 8.04 11.83
CA GLU A 262 -15.46 8.49 13.04
C GLU A 262 -14.05 9.01 12.69
N VAL A 263 -13.36 8.33 11.79
CA VAL A 263 -12.05 8.75 11.29
C VAL A 263 -12.16 10.10 10.55
N ASN A 264 -13.22 10.32 9.77
CA ASN A 264 -13.52 11.61 9.15
C ASN A 264 -13.66 12.74 10.17
N LYS A 265 -14.42 12.51 11.25
CA LYS A 265 -14.59 13.49 12.33
C LYS A 265 -13.26 13.84 13.00
N MET A 266 -12.40 12.84 13.24
CA MET A 266 -11.06 13.03 13.81
C MET A 266 -10.15 13.85 12.90
N ASN A 267 -10.16 13.55 11.60
CA ASN A 267 -9.40 14.29 10.59
C ASN A 267 -9.84 15.77 10.57
N LEU A 268 -11.15 16.02 10.51
CA LEU A 268 -11.70 17.38 10.50
C LEU A 268 -11.37 18.15 11.79
N LEU A 269 -11.51 17.51 12.96
CA LEU A 269 -11.14 18.12 14.24
C LEU A 269 -9.67 18.57 14.24
N LEU A 270 -8.78 17.71 13.78
CA LEU A 270 -7.36 18.01 13.80
C LEU A 270 -6.98 19.08 12.76
N ARG A 271 -7.60 19.07 11.57
CA ARG A 271 -7.47 20.15 10.58
C ARG A 271 -7.85 21.51 11.19
N THR A 272 -9.01 21.59 11.86
CA THR A 272 -9.48 22.82 12.52
C THR A 272 -8.47 23.32 13.55
N LYS A 273 -7.98 22.46 14.43
CA LYS A 273 -6.99 22.81 15.47
C LYS A 273 -5.67 23.33 14.88
N VAL A 274 -5.21 22.73 13.79
CA VAL A 274 -3.99 23.13 13.09
C VAL A 274 -4.15 24.56 12.52
N ILE A 275 -5.26 24.83 11.86
CA ILE A 275 -5.55 26.16 11.28
C ILE A 275 -5.70 27.22 12.37
N GLU A 276 -6.39 26.93 13.48
CA GLU A 276 -6.51 27.82 14.63
C GLU A 276 -5.15 28.20 15.24
N LYS A 277 -4.14 27.33 15.12
CA LYS A 277 -2.76 27.60 15.56
C LYS A 277 -1.87 28.24 14.48
N GLY A 278 -2.45 28.66 13.36
CA GLY A 278 -1.70 29.29 12.25
C GLY A 278 -0.89 28.29 11.42
N GLY A 279 -1.21 27.01 11.52
CA GLY A 279 -0.62 25.95 10.71
C GLY A 279 -1.25 25.83 9.33
N SER A 280 -0.71 24.91 8.52
CA SER A 280 -1.22 24.57 7.20
C SER A 280 -1.37 23.05 7.04
N ILE A 281 -2.17 22.65 6.07
CA ILE A 281 -2.47 21.24 5.78
C ILE A 281 -1.77 20.86 4.47
N ASN A 282 -0.97 19.79 4.50
CA ASN A 282 -0.30 19.23 3.32
C ASN A 282 -1.16 18.16 2.63
N THR A 283 -2.05 17.48 3.37
CA THR A 283 -3.06 16.57 2.80
C THR A 283 -4.06 17.38 1.96
N PRO A 284 -4.38 16.99 0.72
CA PRO A 284 -5.32 17.72 -0.11
C PRO A 284 -6.72 17.85 0.55
N ASP A 285 -7.46 18.89 0.17
CA ASP A 285 -8.81 19.12 0.70
C ASP A 285 -9.84 18.15 0.11
N THR A 286 -9.60 17.71 -1.12
CA THR A 286 -10.41 16.71 -1.84
C THR A 286 -9.54 15.58 -2.33
N ASN A 287 -10.14 14.45 -2.68
CA ASN A 287 -9.41 13.27 -3.17
C ASN A 287 -8.31 12.82 -2.19
N HIS A 288 -8.68 12.65 -0.93
CA HIS A 288 -7.83 12.07 0.10
C HIS A 288 -8.58 11.03 0.94
N ILE A 289 -7.84 10.11 1.55
CA ILE A 289 -8.43 9.22 2.56
C ILE A 289 -8.41 9.91 3.94
N PRO A 290 -9.46 9.79 4.73
CA PRO A 290 -9.52 10.45 6.04
C PRO A 290 -8.56 9.86 7.08
N HIS A 291 -8.05 8.66 6.83
CA HIS A 291 -7.13 7.95 7.72
C HIS A 291 -5.74 8.60 7.85
N ILE A 292 -5.36 9.48 6.93
CA ILE A 292 -4.04 10.13 6.90
C ILE A 292 -4.22 11.64 6.85
N LEU A 293 -3.51 12.33 7.74
CA LEU A 293 -3.44 13.79 7.77
C LEU A 293 -2.00 14.23 7.95
N ASN A 294 -1.45 14.92 6.96
CA ASN A 294 -0.14 15.56 7.03
C ASN A 294 -0.35 17.06 7.21
N ILE A 295 0.29 17.62 8.22
CA ILE A 295 0.15 19.01 8.61
C ILE A 295 1.52 19.67 8.76
N ARG A 296 1.54 20.99 8.72
CA ARG A 296 2.69 21.82 9.10
C ARG A 296 2.30 22.81 10.19
N LEU A 297 3.13 22.91 11.22
CA LEU A 297 3.01 23.93 12.26
C LEU A 297 4.27 24.81 12.25
N PRO A 298 4.18 26.10 11.88
CA PRO A 298 5.34 27.00 11.89
C PRO A 298 5.93 27.13 13.30
N ASN A 299 7.27 27.16 13.38
CA ASN A 299 8.02 27.25 14.63
C ASN A 299 7.76 26.11 15.64
N PHE A 300 7.27 24.96 15.16
CA PHE A 300 7.02 23.79 15.99
C PHE A 300 8.18 22.80 15.88
N ASP A 301 8.73 22.41 17.02
CA ASP A 301 9.77 21.38 17.07
C ASP A 301 9.13 19.98 16.97
N VAL A 302 9.02 19.49 15.73
CA VAL A 302 8.44 18.18 15.41
C VAL A 302 9.24 17.05 16.04
N SER A 303 10.57 17.12 16.03
CA SER A 303 11.45 16.08 16.60
C SER A 303 11.24 15.97 18.10
N HIS A 304 11.20 17.10 18.80
CA HIS A 304 10.89 17.13 20.22
C HIS A 304 9.48 16.56 20.50
N PHE A 305 8.48 17.01 19.73
CA PHE A 305 7.11 16.50 19.92
C PHE A 305 7.00 14.99 19.74
N ILE A 306 7.57 14.42 18.69
CA ILE A 306 7.53 12.97 18.43
C ILE A 306 8.22 12.17 19.53
N THR A 307 9.29 12.72 20.13
CA THR A 307 10.10 11.99 21.13
C THR A 307 9.59 12.14 22.55
N THR A 308 8.86 13.23 22.87
CA THR A 308 8.49 13.55 24.27
C THR A 308 6.98 13.54 24.53
N SER A 309 6.15 13.64 23.48
CA SER A 309 4.69 13.65 23.67
C SER A 309 4.12 12.24 23.86
N ASP A 310 2.95 12.17 24.44
CA ASP A 310 2.15 10.93 24.49
C ASP A 310 1.50 10.55 23.15
N PHE A 311 1.63 11.40 22.11
CA PHE A 311 1.08 11.16 20.77
C PHE A 311 2.12 10.52 19.86
N LEU A 312 1.93 9.23 19.56
CA LEU A 312 2.84 8.45 18.71
C LEU A 312 2.48 8.67 17.23
N CYS A 313 3.23 9.52 16.55
CA CYS A 313 3.04 9.91 15.15
C CYS A 313 4.38 9.94 14.40
N SER A 314 4.38 10.26 13.11
CA SER A 314 5.60 10.23 12.26
C SER A 314 5.84 11.55 11.55
N GLN A 315 7.11 11.89 11.28
CA GLN A 315 7.49 13.05 10.47
C GLN A 315 7.40 12.78 8.95
N GLY A 316 7.34 11.53 8.53
CA GLY A 316 7.28 11.08 7.14
C GLY A 316 7.14 9.57 7.05
N SER A 317 7.75 8.90 6.07
CA SER A 317 7.77 7.45 6.04
C SER A 317 8.68 6.92 7.15
N ALA A 318 8.20 5.96 7.94
CA ALA A 318 8.92 5.33 9.06
C ALA A 318 10.24 4.62 8.66
N CYS A 319 10.54 4.52 7.36
CA CYS A 319 11.73 3.83 6.83
C CYS A 319 13.02 4.68 6.81
N SER A 320 12.98 5.95 7.23
CA SER A 320 14.14 6.87 7.19
C SER A 320 14.76 7.17 8.55
N SER A 321 14.56 6.32 9.55
CA SER A 321 14.90 6.56 10.96
C SER A 321 16.40 6.69 11.32
N LEU A 322 17.32 6.58 10.36
CA LEU A 322 18.78 6.68 10.62
C LEU A 322 19.46 7.91 10.00
N ASN A 323 18.81 8.66 9.13
CA ASN A 323 19.30 9.93 8.58
C ASN A 323 18.16 10.94 8.56
N ILE A 324 18.47 12.20 8.93
CA ILE A 324 17.57 13.35 8.80
C ILE A 324 17.42 13.68 7.30
N GLU A 325 16.74 12.81 6.57
CA GLU A 325 16.35 13.08 5.18
C GLU A 325 14.95 13.64 5.16
N ILE A 326 14.79 14.78 4.49
CA ILE A 326 13.49 15.37 4.20
C ILE A 326 12.62 14.36 3.46
N SER A 327 11.33 14.34 3.76
CA SER A 327 10.36 13.60 2.96
C SER A 327 10.45 14.04 1.49
N TYR A 328 10.80 13.10 0.60
CA TYR A 328 10.81 13.35 -0.84
C TYR A 328 9.39 13.69 -1.35
N VAL A 329 8.33 13.14 -0.73
CA VAL A 329 6.94 13.44 -1.07
C VAL A 329 6.63 14.91 -0.80
N LEU A 330 7.01 15.43 0.37
CA LEU A 330 6.79 16.83 0.72
C LEU A 330 7.60 17.78 -0.17
N LYS A 331 8.82 17.38 -0.56
CA LYS A 331 9.63 18.10 -1.54
C LYS A 331 8.95 18.14 -2.91
N GLU A 332 8.43 17.01 -3.38
CA GLU A 332 7.75 16.92 -4.69
C GLU A 332 6.48 17.78 -4.78
N ILE A 333 5.77 18.00 -3.67
CA ILE A 333 4.64 18.94 -3.62
C ILE A 333 5.04 20.40 -3.40
N GLY A 334 6.36 20.69 -3.37
CA GLY A 334 6.92 22.03 -3.36
C GLY A 334 7.23 22.62 -1.99
N LEU A 335 7.29 21.81 -0.92
CA LEU A 335 7.75 22.29 0.38
C LEU A 335 9.29 22.42 0.38
N ASP A 336 9.76 23.53 0.92
CA ASP A 336 11.17 23.73 1.23
C ASP A 336 11.62 22.87 2.45
N PHE A 337 12.92 22.89 2.73
CA PHE A 337 13.52 22.13 3.82
C PHE A 337 12.86 22.42 5.18
N ASP A 338 12.71 23.70 5.52
CA ASP A 338 12.18 24.10 6.83
C ASP A 338 10.72 23.74 6.97
N SER A 339 9.93 23.94 5.94
CA SER A 339 8.50 23.57 5.89
C SER A 339 8.30 22.07 6.02
N ALA A 340 9.12 21.26 5.34
CA ALA A 340 9.04 19.81 5.44
C ALA A 340 9.46 19.30 6.83
N ASN A 341 10.48 19.91 7.45
CA ASN A 341 10.90 19.59 8.82
C ASN A 341 9.86 19.96 9.89
N GLN A 342 9.04 20.99 9.62
CA GLN A 342 7.92 21.40 10.47
C GLN A 342 6.63 20.61 10.19
N SER A 343 6.71 19.58 9.36
CA SER A 343 5.55 18.76 8.97
C SER A 343 5.50 17.46 9.77
N ILE A 344 4.26 17.07 10.10
CA ILE A 344 3.95 15.87 10.89
C ILE A 344 2.82 15.10 10.18
N ARG A 345 2.95 13.77 10.14
CA ARG A 345 1.87 12.89 9.70
C ARG A 345 1.17 12.28 10.89
N PHE A 346 -0.12 12.49 10.99
CA PHE A 346 -1.04 11.74 11.85
C PHE A 346 -1.80 10.73 11.02
N SER A 347 -2.06 9.57 11.59
CA SER A 347 -2.94 8.60 10.95
C SER A 347 -3.80 7.90 11.99
N PHE A 348 -5.08 7.74 11.65
CA PHE A 348 -6.14 7.32 12.55
C PHE A 348 -6.58 5.89 12.24
N GLY A 349 -7.05 5.21 13.27
CA GLY A 349 -7.64 3.88 13.16
C GLY A 349 -8.92 3.74 13.98
N TYR A 350 -9.55 2.56 13.90
CA TYR A 350 -10.84 2.27 14.54
C TYR A 350 -10.84 2.46 16.07
N ASN A 351 -9.69 2.30 16.70
CA ASN A 351 -9.51 2.43 18.16
C ASN A 351 -8.91 3.78 18.58
N THR A 352 -8.78 4.74 17.67
CA THR A 352 -8.41 6.11 18.03
C THR A 352 -9.58 6.76 18.75
N ASN A 353 -9.33 7.36 19.92
CA ASN A 353 -10.38 8.04 20.68
C ASN A 353 -10.44 9.52 20.27
N TYR A 354 -11.60 9.96 19.79
CA TYR A 354 -11.85 11.36 19.40
C TYR A 354 -11.52 12.36 20.51
N ASN A 355 -11.86 12.03 21.77
CA ASN A 355 -11.64 12.94 22.90
C ASN A 355 -10.16 13.18 23.21
N ASP A 356 -9.30 12.21 22.93
CA ASP A 356 -7.86 12.34 23.15
C ASP A 356 -7.24 13.41 22.26
N LEU A 357 -7.78 13.61 21.05
CA LEU A 357 -7.30 14.60 20.10
C LEU A 357 -7.57 16.06 20.57
N ASN A 358 -8.44 16.25 21.58
CA ASN A 358 -8.65 17.57 22.18
C ASN A 358 -7.43 18.09 22.92
N TYR A 359 -6.51 17.24 23.30
CA TYR A 359 -5.31 17.57 24.09
C TYR A 359 -4.05 17.70 23.22
N ILE A 360 -4.11 17.33 21.94
CA ILE A 360 -2.99 17.48 21.01
C ILE A 360 -2.65 18.97 20.86
N PHE A 361 -1.38 19.34 20.91
CA PHE A 361 -0.88 20.72 20.87
C PHE A 361 -1.28 21.61 22.07
N LYS A 362 -1.65 21.06 23.21
CA LYS A 362 -1.82 21.82 24.48
C LYS A 362 -0.48 22.07 25.16
#